data_442c9456e082fcc0c4dd883dc07b95f4
#
_entry.id   442c9456e082fcc0c4dd883dc07b95f4
#
_cell.length_a   1.000
_cell.length_b   1.000
_cell.length_c   1.000
_cell.angle_alpha   90.00
_cell.angle_beta   90.00
_cell.angle_gamma   90.00
#
_symmetry.space_group_name_H-M   'P 1'
#
loop_
_entity.id
_entity.type
_entity.pdbx_description
1 polymer ?
#
loop_
_entity_poly.entity_id
_entity_poly.type
_entity_poly.pdbx_seq_one_letter_code
_entity_poly.pdbx_strand_id
1 'polypeptide(L)'
;MIKAVVSSLIGIGLAGLLVGCGGKENGEDGSGKATAKKVLRFSAIPDEDTTAQKERFQPVADYLAKALDIEVEFVPSISYGASVEKFENNDIQLGWFGGVTGVQAMTRVEGARALVAGEKDLAFKSYFVANASTGLEASDDFPAAIADLKFTYGSSSSTSGCIMPSHFIMENTGKAPREFFKETPGFSGAHDKTAMQVQDGTFQAGALSFGTYEKLVAAGKIDPEKCVKIWETPPYADYNMTAHPDLEKTFGEGFLDKLQQALVDCQDEAALKALSREKLVKVDNETFAGIAAVMEKVKFD
;
A
#
# COMPACT_ATOMS: atom_id res chain seq x y z
N MET A 1 -15.62 -43.99 37.77
CA MET A 1 -16.33 -45.26 37.51
C MET A 1 -16.31 -45.44 35.99
N ILE A 2 -15.42 -46.35 35.50
CA ILE A 2 -15.78 -47.60 34.84
C ILE A 2 -16.30 -47.36 33.39
N LYS A 3 -15.81 -47.92 32.31
CA LYS A 3 -14.77 -48.95 31.95
C LYS A 3 -14.49 -48.83 30.44
N ALA A 4 -13.30 -49.18 30.11
CA ALA A 4 -12.81 -49.59 28.80
C ALA A 4 -13.53 -50.86 28.29
N VAL A 5 -13.54 -51.09 26.96
CA VAL A 5 -13.40 -52.42 26.37
C VAL A 5 -12.70 -52.34 25.03
N VAL A 6 -11.65 -53.09 24.95
CA VAL A 6 -10.82 -53.52 23.83
C VAL A 6 -11.52 -54.66 23.09
N SER A 7 -11.32 -54.85 21.80
CA SER A 7 -11.07 -56.20 21.22
C SER A 7 -10.54 -56.14 19.78
N SER A 8 -9.41 -56.80 19.66
CA SER A 8 -8.70 -57.27 18.44
C SER A 8 -9.44 -58.39 17.71
N LEU A 9 -9.00 -58.69 16.46
CA LEU A 9 -8.75 -60.00 15.86
C LEU A 9 -8.46 -59.80 14.36
N ILE A 10 -7.28 -59.93 13.84
CA ILE A 10 -6.54 -61.08 13.30
C ILE A 10 -7.28 -61.83 12.19
N GLY A 11 -6.73 -61.83 10.99
CA GLY A 11 -7.06 -62.71 9.88
C GLY A 11 -5.91 -62.79 8.87
N ILE A 12 -5.23 -63.93 8.86
CA ILE A 12 -4.07 -64.36 8.07
C ILE A 12 -4.53 -65.09 6.80
N GLY A 13 -3.77 -64.99 5.74
CA GLY A 13 -3.72 -65.95 4.65
C GLY A 13 -3.76 -65.32 3.24
N LEU A 14 -3.00 -65.66 2.27
CA LEU A 14 -2.12 -66.74 1.93
C LEU A 14 -1.49 -66.42 0.55
N ALA A 15 -0.32 -66.84 0.32
CA ALA A 15 0.51 -66.62 -0.85
C ALA A 15 -0.05 -67.19 -2.18
N GLY A 16 0.33 -66.55 -3.29
CA GLY A 16 0.17 -67.07 -4.61
C GLY A 16 1.26 -66.50 -5.54
N LEU A 17 2.35 -67.24 -5.74
CA LEU A 17 3.36 -67.02 -6.76
C LEU A 17 2.83 -67.40 -8.15
N LEU A 18 2.90 -66.54 -9.11
CA LEU A 18 3.00 -66.92 -10.52
C LEU A 18 4.02 -66.06 -11.22
N VAL A 19 5.02 -66.74 -11.75
CA VAL A 19 6.07 -66.29 -12.67
C VAL A 19 5.50 -66.12 -14.05
N GLY A 20 5.75 -64.98 -14.70
CA GLY A 20 5.46 -64.77 -16.10
C GLY A 20 6.49 -63.85 -16.73
N CYS A 21 7.28 -64.37 -17.63
CA CYS A 21 8.36 -63.69 -18.36
C CYS A 21 7.87 -62.67 -19.41
N GLY A 22 8.64 -61.62 -19.61
CA GLY A 22 9.01 -61.10 -20.91
C GLY A 22 8.19 -59.93 -21.47
N GLY A 23 8.81 -58.76 -21.53
CA GLY A 23 8.36 -57.62 -22.33
C GLY A 23 9.20 -56.40 -22.01
N LYS A 24 10.27 -56.15 -22.76
CA LYS A 24 10.95 -54.85 -22.77
C LYS A 24 10.03 -53.88 -23.51
N GLU A 25 9.45 -52.97 -22.81
CA GLU A 25 8.93 -51.72 -23.40
C GLU A 25 9.64 -50.55 -22.74
N ASN A 26 10.32 -49.75 -23.58
CA ASN A 26 10.87 -48.45 -23.25
C ASN A 26 9.71 -47.51 -22.90
N GLY A 27 9.39 -47.40 -21.64
CA GLY A 27 8.57 -46.34 -21.11
C GLY A 27 9.45 -45.10 -20.89
N GLU A 28 9.34 -44.14 -21.78
CA GLU A 28 9.80 -42.78 -21.50
C GLU A 28 9.07 -42.30 -20.26
N ASP A 29 9.83 -42.14 -19.20
CA ASP A 29 9.38 -41.56 -17.92
C ASP A 29 9.20 -40.07 -18.12
N GLY A 30 8.04 -39.72 -18.70
CA GLY A 30 7.53 -38.37 -18.84
C GLY A 30 7.07 -37.84 -17.49
N SER A 31 7.95 -37.79 -16.51
CA SER A 31 7.77 -36.99 -15.28
C SER A 31 7.87 -35.52 -15.64
N GLY A 32 6.83 -35.02 -16.33
CA GLY A 32 6.58 -33.60 -16.44
C GLY A 32 6.40 -33.02 -15.06
N LYS A 33 7.48 -32.56 -14.41
CA LYS A 33 7.38 -31.59 -13.33
C LYS A 33 6.55 -30.45 -13.91
N ALA A 34 5.29 -30.35 -13.48
CA ALA A 34 4.50 -29.14 -13.68
C ALA A 34 5.33 -27.99 -13.11
N THR A 35 6.00 -27.23 -13.97
CA THR A 35 6.69 -26.01 -13.56
C THR A 35 5.62 -25.12 -12.95
N ALA A 36 5.74 -24.85 -11.66
CA ALA A 36 4.83 -23.94 -10.98
C ALA A 36 4.75 -22.65 -11.80
N LYS A 37 3.53 -22.27 -12.17
CA LYS A 37 3.31 -21.08 -13.01
C LYS A 37 3.87 -19.87 -12.26
N LYS A 38 4.72 -19.10 -12.93
CA LYS A 38 5.32 -17.90 -12.35
C LYS A 38 4.26 -16.83 -12.26
N VAL A 39 3.98 -16.33 -11.06
CA VAL A 39 2.96 -15.32 -10.78
C VAL A 39 3.62 -14.10 -10.16
N LEU A 40 3.35 -12.92 -10.70
CA LEU A 40 3.67 -11.64 -10.06
C LEU A 40 2.50 -11.26 -9.16
N ARG A 41 2.76 -11.12 -7.85
CA ARG A 41 1.77 -10.64 -6.89
C ARG A 41 1.94 -9.15 -6.66
N PHE A 42 0.87 -8.42 -6.93
CA PHE A 42 0.78 -6.97 -6.76
C PHE A 42 -0.15 -6.63 -5.59
N SER A 43 0.21 -5.64 -4.79
CA SER A 43 -0.63 -5.10 -3.72
C SER A 43 -0.62 -3.57 -3.71
N ALA A 44 -1.55 -3.00 -2.95
CA ALA A 44 -1.62 -1.55 -2.70
C ALA A 44 -1.87 -1.29 -1.21
N ILE A 45 -1.37 -0.16 -0.70
CA ILE A 45 -1.74 0.31 0.64
C ILE A 45 -3.24 0.62 0.70
N PRO A 46 -3.93 0.34 1.83
CA PRO A 46 -5.35 0.63 2.00
C PRO A 46 -5.57 2.10 2.39
N ASP A 47 -5.32 3.00 1.45
CA ASP A 47 -5.41 4.45 1.62
C ASP A 47 -6.85 4.99 1.69
N GLU A 48 -7.80 4.19 1.21
CA GLU A 48 -9.24 4.40 1.25
C GLU A 48 -9.95 3.09 1.68
N ASP A 49 -11.27 3.02 1.55
CA ASP A 49 -12.09 1.85 1.89
C ASP A 49 -11.53 0.55 1.28
N THR A 50 -11.33 -0.45 2.13
CA THR A 50 -10.72 -1.73 1.76
C THR A 50 -11.72 -2.74 1.17
N THR A 51 -13.02 -2.50 1.28
CA THR A 51 -14.04 -3.49 0.88
C THR A 51 -14.05 -3.78 -0.61
N ALA A 52 -13.69 -2.80 -1.44
CA ALA A 52 -13.61 -2.91 -2.90
C ALA A 52 -12.17 -2.92 -3.42
N GLN A 53 -11.16 -3.14 -2.58
CA GLN A 53 -9.75 -3.01 -2.96
C GLN A 53 -9.37 -3.93 -4.13
N LYS A 54 -9.82 -5.18 -4.09
CA LYS A 54 -9.56 -6.15 -5.17
C LYS A 54 -10.20 -5.70 -6.50
N GLU A 55 -11.46 -5.27 -6.45
CA GLU A 55 -12.18 -4.79 -7.64
C GLU A 55 -11.52 -3.51 -8.19
N ARG A 56 -11.13 -2.59 -7.31
CA ARG A 56 -10.44 -1.34 -7.70
C ARG A 56 -9.14 -1.62 -8.44
N PHE A 57 -8.29 -2.54 -7.95
CA PHE A 57 -6.94 -2.74 -8.47
C PHE A 57 -6.81 -3.88 -9.48
N GLN A 58 -7.87 -4.66 -9.73
CA GLN A 58 -7.86 -5.70 -10.74
C GLN A 58 -7.44 -5.18 -12.14
N PRO A 59 -7.90 -3.99 -12.60
CA PRO A 59 -7.46 -3.45 -13.89
C PRO A 59 -5.94 -3.24 -14.01
N VAL A 60 -5.24 -2.93 -12.91
CA VAL A 60 -3.77 -2.83 -12.92
C VAL A 60 -3.14 -4.21 -13.13
N ALA A 61 -3.65 -5.23 -12.44
CA ALA A 61 -3.17 -6.61 -12.60
C ALA A 61 -3.42 -7.12 -14.05
N ASP A 62 -4.60 -6.86 -14.59
CA ASP A 62 -4.96 -7.27 -15.96
C ASP A 62 -4.08 -6.56 -17.00
N TYR A 63 -3.84 -5.27 -16.84
CA TYR A 63 -2.93 -4.51 -17.70
C TYR A 63 -1.52 -5.09 -17.68
N LEU A 64 -0.95 -5.30 -16.47
CA LEU A 64 0.41 -5.84 -16.33
C LEU A 64 0.51 -7.26 -16.87
N ALA A 65 -0.49 -8.11 -16.65
CA ALA A 65 -0.53 -9.46 -17.20
C ALA A 65 -0.45 -9.45 -18.73
N LYS A 66 -1.21 -8.56 -19.36
CA LYS A 66 -1.21 -8.40 -20.83
C LYS A 66 0.10 -7.79 -21.34
N ALA A 67 0.61 -6.72 -20.70
CA ALA A 67 1.79 -6.00 -21.15
C ALA A 67 3.07 -6.84 -21.04
N LEU A 68 3.15 -7.71 -20.03
CA LEU A 68 4.34 -8.51 -19.72
C LEU A 68 4.24 -9.96 -20.19
N ASP A 69 3.06 -10.42 -20.61
CA ASP A 69 2.75 -11.82 -20.97
C ASP A 69 3.05 -12.80 -19.82
N ILE A 70 2.57 -12.47 -18.61
CA ILE A 70 2.73 -13.25 -17.37
C ILE A 70 1.40 -13.33 -16.61
N GLU A 71 1.35 -14.20 -15.60
CA GLU A 71 0.25 -14.16 -14.63
C GLU A 71 0.51 -13.08 -13.57
N VAL A 72 -0.50 -12.24 -13.30
CA VAL A 72 -0.47 -11.21 -12.25
C VAL A 72 -1.69 -11.37 -11.35
N GLU A 73 -1.46 -11.36 -10.04
CA GLU A 73 -2.50 -11.49 -9.03
C GLU A 73 -2.49 -10.25 -8.12
N PHE A 74 -3.66 -9.64 -7.89
CA PHE A 74 -3.79 -8.61 -6.87
C PHE A 74 -4.08 -9.24 -5.50
N VAL A 75 -3.22 -8.93 -4.52
CA VAL A 75 -3.31 -9.39 -3.13
C VAL A 75 -3.69 -8.22 -2.22
N PRO A 76 -4.90 -8.16 -1.68
CA PRO A 76 -5.32 -7.04 -0.82
C PRO A 76 -4.54 -6.99 0.48
N SER A 77 -4.38 -5.79 1.05
CA SER A 77 -3.77 -5.56 2.34
C SER A 77 -4.73 -4.89 3.32
N ILE A 78 -4.63 -5.26 4.60
CA ILE A 78 -5.53 -4.77 5.66
C ILE A 78 -5.01 -3.51 6.36
N SER A 79 -3.73 -3.19 6.21
CA SER A 79 -3.10 -2.00 6.77
C SER A 79 -1.84 -1.63 5.98
N TYR A 80 -1.37 -0.41 6.16
CA TYR A 80 -0.12 0.08 5.56
C TYR A 80 1.09 -0.79 5.97
N GLY A 81 1.21 -1.11 7.27
CA GLY A 81 2.27 -1.99 7.77
C GLY A 81 2.20 -3.39 7.19
N ALA A 82 1.01 -3.98 7.10
CA ALA A 82 0.82 -5.30 6.50
C ALA A 82 1.23 -5.36 5.03
N SER A 83 1.08 -4.25 4.27
CA SER A 83 1.58 -4.17 2.89
C SER A 83 3.11 -4.26 2.83
N VAL A 84 3.80 -3.57 3.74
CA VAL A 84 5.27 -3.59 3.83
C VAL A 84 5.77 -4.97 4.29
N GLU A 85 5.13 -5.58 5.30
CA GLU A 85 5.46 -6.93 5.78
C GLU A 85 5.30 -8.00 4.69
N LYS A 86 4.21 -7.94 3.91
CA LYS A 86 4.02 -8.83 2.76
C LYS A 86 5.12 -8.67 1.71
N PHE A 87 5.57 -7.44 1.47
CA PHE A 87 6.66 -7.17 0.54
C PHE A 87 7.98 -7.70 1.07
N GLU A 88 8.31 -7.46 2.34
CA GLU A 88 9.50 -7.97 3.02
C GLU A 88 9.57 -9.51 3.00
N ASN A 89 8.43 -10.18 3.24
CA ASN A 89 8.32 -11.64 3.22
C ASN A 89 8.23 -12.23 1.79
N ASN A 90 8.27 -11.40 0.75
CA ASN A 90 8.09 -11.82 -0.64
C ASN A 90 6.72 -12.47 -0.94
N ASP A 91 5.70 -12.19 -0.12
CA ASP A 91 4.32 -12.59 -0.37
C ASP A 91 3.71 -11.77 -1.53
N ILE A 92 4.21 -10.55 -1.73
CA ILE A 92 3.98 -9.69 -2.89
C ILE A 92 5.32 -9.19 -3.42
N GLN A 93 5.43 -9.02 -4.74
CA GLN A 93 6.66 -8.57 -5.39
C GLN A 93 6.54 -7.18 -6.02
N LEU A 94 5.36 -6.61 -6.02
CA LEU A 94 5.10 -5.26 -6.51
C LEU A 94 4.12 -4.58 -5.56
N GLY A 95 4.42 -3.36 -5.13
CA GLY A 95 3.58 -2.61 -4.21
C GLY A 95 3.30 -1.19 -4.71
N TRP A 96 2.01 -0.80 -4.74
CA TRP A 96 1.63 0.60 -4.82
C TRP A 96 1.65 1.18 -3.41
N PHE A 97 2.72 1.88 -3.09
CA PHE A 97 3.03 2.41 -1.76
C PHE A 97 2.90 3.93 -1.73
N GLY A 98 2.69 4.50 -0.53
CA GLY A 98 3.01 5.89 -0.27
C GLY A 98 4.51 6.07 -0.06
N GLY A 99 5.01 7.31 -0.03
CA GLY A 99 6.43 7.60 0.13
C GLY A 99 7.05 6.92 1.35
N VAL A 100 6.39 6.99 2.52
CA VAL A 100 6.86 6.35 3.76
C VAL A 100 6.91 4.82 3.64
N THR A 101 5.83 4.18 3.18
CA THR A 101 5.80 2.72 3.04
C THR A 101 6.71 2.23 1.92
N GLY A 102 6.90 3.02 0.86
CA GLY A 102 7.90 2.75 -0.18
C GLY A 102 9.32 2.80 0.36
N VAL A 103 9.68 3.83 1.14
CA VAL A 103 10.97 3.92 1.83
C VAL A 103 11.16 2.75 2.80
N GLN A 104 10.14 2.38 3.58
CA GLN A 104 10.20 1.19 4.45
C GLN A 104 10.45 -0.09 3.66
N ALA A 105 9.77 -0.29 2.54
CA ALA A 105 9.95 -1.45 1.67
C ALA A 105 11.39 -1.50 1.10
N MET A 106 11.90 -0.38 0.59
CA MET A 106 13.26 -0.26 0.06
C MET A 106 14.34 -0.45 1.14
N THR A 107 14.07 -0.02 2.37
CA THR A 107 15.02 -0.18 3.49
C THR A 107 15.08 -1.61 4.01
N ARG A 108 13.94 -2.32 4.05
CA ARG A 108 13.85 -3.69 4.57
C ARG A 108 14.28 -4.74 3.57
N VAL A 109 14.16 -4.45 2.28
CA VAL A 109 14.50 -5.39 1.20
C VAL A 109 15.63 -4.81 0.36
N GLU A 110 16.85 -5.33 0.59
CA GLU A 110 18.02 -4.92 -0.19
C GLU A 110 17.81 -5.18 -1.69
N GLY A 111 18.05 -4.18 -2.52
CA GLY A 111 17.84 -4.25 -3.97
C GLY A 111 16.40 -3.96 -4.42
N ALA A 112 15.47 -3.65 -3.51
CA ALA A 112 14.15 -3.15 -3.89
C ALA A 112 14.28 -1.78 -4.60
N ARG A 113 13.46 -1.60 -5.66
CA ARG A 113 13.52 -0.42 -6.53
C ARG A 113 12.16 0.26 -6.65
N ALA A 114 12.11 1.57 -6.39
CA ALA A 114 11.01 2.41 -6.86
C ALA A 114 11.12 2.52 -8.39
N LEU A 115 10.07 2.13 -9.10
CA LEU A 115 10.07 2.08 -10.57
C LEU A 115 9.38 3.30 -11.17
N VAL A 116 8.18 3.60 -10.71
CA VAL A 116 7.36 4.72 -11.22
C VAL A 116 6.60 5.40 -10.09
N ALA A 117 6.23 6.65 -10.33
CA ALA A 117 5.26 7.43 -9.57
C ALA A 117 4.23 8.02 -10.53
N GLY A 118 3.09 8.47 -10.04
CA GLY A 118 2.25 9.37 -10.84
C GLY A 118 2.94 10.72 -10.99
N GLU A 119 2.76 11.40 -12.10
CA GLU A 119 3.40 12.71 -12.32
C GLU A 119 3.09 13.71 -11.18
N LYS A 120 1.85 13.72 -10.68
CA LYS A 120 1.44 14.55 -9.54
C LYS A 120 2.04 14.11 -8.20
N ASP A 121 2.56 12.88 -8.10
CA ASP A 121 3.13 12.37 -6.86
C ASP A 121 4.50 12.95 -6.57
N LEU A 122 5.16 13.55 -7.55
CA LEU A 122 6.43 14.26 -7.36
C LEU A 122 6.26 15.64 -6.69
N ALA A 123 5.04 16.14 -6.64
CA ALA A 123 4.69 17.41 -5.98
C ALA A 123 3.39 17.24 -5.15
N PHE A 124 3.33 16.15 -4.40
CA PHE A 124 2.18 15.81 -3.56
C PHE A 124 2.05 16.73 -2.35
N LYS A 125 0.84 16.85 -1.80
CA LYS A 125 0.55 17.70 -0.64
C LYS A 125 -0.33 16.99 0.37
N SER A 126 -0.24 17.41 1.62
CA SER A 126 -1.26 17.13 2.64
C SER A 126 -2.18 18.33 2.77
N TYR A 127 -3.46 18.06 2.95
CA TYR A 127 -4.40 19.05 3.46
C TYR A 127 -4.61 18.87 4.95
N PHE A 128 -4.56 19.99 5.67
CA PHE A 128 -5.11 20.09 7.01
C PHE A 128 -6.55 20.55 6.86
N VAL A 129 -7.44 19.83 7.51
CA VAL A 129 -8.88 20.08 7.45
C VAL A 129 -9.43 20.28 8.86
N ALA A 130 -10.49 21.06 8.97
CA ALA A 130 -11.19 21.28 10.22
C ALA A 130 -12.70 21.20 10.02
N ASN A 131 -13.40 20.77 11.09
CA ASN A 131 -14.86 20.88 11.13
C ASN A 131 -15.25 22.36 11.16
N ALA A 132 -16.26 22.75 10.41
CA ALA A 132 -16.71 24.15 10.34
C ALA A 132 -17.07 24.76 11.70
N SER A 133 -17.50 23.93 12.67
CA SER A 133 -17.80 24.38 14.05
C SER A 133 -16.61 24.96 14.80
N THR A 134 -15.38 24.72 14.33
CA THR A 134 -14.15 25.30 14.92
C THR A 134 -13.98 26.78 14.58
N GLY A 135 -14.65 27.26 13.53
CA GLY A 135 -14.48 28.62 13.02
C GLY A 135 -13.14 28.86 12.32
N LEU A 136 -12.34 27.81 12.07
CA LEU A 136 -11.09 27.93 11.30
C LEU A 136 -11.42 28.03 9.80
N GLU A 137 -10.75 28.96 9.14
CA GLU A 137 -10.88 29.22 7.71
C GLU A 137 -9.57 28.89 6.97
N ALA A 138 -9.64 28.82 5.64
CA ALA A 138 -8.48 28.60 4.79
C ALA A 138 -7.48 29.75 4.92
N SER A 139 -6.19 29.44 5.08
CA SER A 139 -5.09 30.40 5.21
C SER A 139 -3.83 29.86 4.57
N ASP A 140 -2.95 30.76 4.15
CA ASP A 140 -1.58 30.42 3.71
C ASP A 140 -0.64 30.21 4.94
N ASP A 141 -1.01 30.75 6.09
CA ASP A 141 -0.27 30.57 7.34
C ASP A 141 -0.61 29.25 8.02
N PHE A 142 0.37 28.61 8.65
CA PHE A 142 0.18 27.37 9.41
C PHE A 142 -0.85 27.57 10.53
N PRO A 143 -1.91 26.75 10.63
CA PRO A 143 -3.02 26.93 11.55
C PRO A 143 -2.66 26.44 12.98
N ALA A 144 -1.82 27.16 13.70
CA ALA A 144 -1.33 26.78 15.04
C ALA A 144 -2.47 26.50 16.04
N ALA A 145 -3.66 27.06 15.84
CA ALA A 145 -4.84 26.84 16.69
C ALA A 145 -5.32 25.36 16.71
N ILE A 146 -4.90 24.52 15.75
CA ILE A 146 -5.20 23.08 15.78
C ILE A 146 -4.60 22.37 16.99
N ALA A 147 -3.63 22.98 17.68
CA ALA A 147 -3.03 22.46 18.91
C ALA A 147 -4.07 22.22 20.01
N ASP A 148 -5.13 23.02 20.02
CA ASP A 148 -6.19 22.99 21.03
C ASP A 148 -7.38 22.10 20.62
N LEU A 149 -7.33 21.51 19.42
CA LEU A 149 -8.41 20.74 18.86
C LEU A 149 -8.16 19.24 19.00
N LYS A 150 -9.24 18.47 19.10
CA LYS A 150 -9.21 17.02 18.97
C LYS A 150 -8.84 16.66 17.51
N PHE A 151 -7.58 16.26 17.31
CA PHE A 151 -6.98 16.04 15.99
C PHE A 151 -6.87 14.57 15.65
N THR A 152 -7.02 14.22 14.35
CA THR A 152 -6.74 12.88 13.85
C THR A 152 -5.76 12.90 12.67
N TYR A 153 -4.81 11.99 12.73
CA TYR A 153 -4.03 11.57 11.56
C TYR A 153 -4.77 10.50 10.75
N GLY A 154 -4.24 10.16 9.57
CA GLY A 154 -4.63 8.97 8.82
C GLY A 154 -4.05 7.69 9.45
N SER A 155 -3.35 6.86 8.67
CA SER A 155 -2.52 5.76 9.20
C SER A 155 -1.19 6.31 9.75
N SER A 156 -0.65 5.72 10.82
CA SER A 156 0.66 6.10 11.37
C SER A 156 1.82 5.95 10.37
N SER A 157 1.67 5.06 9.37
CA SER A 157 2.63 4.87 8.27
C SER A 157 2.25 5.62 6.99
N SER A 158 1.28 6.54 7.05
CA SER A 158 0.90 7.37 5.90
C SER A 158 1.84 8.56 5.76
N THR A 159 2.35 8.79 4.54
CA THR A 159 3.14 9.97 4.21
C THR A 159 2.31 11.23 4.42
N SER A 160 1.24 11.38 3.64
CA SER A 160 0.40 12.57 3.60
C SER A 160 -0.62 12.66 4.73
N GLY A 161 -0.94 11.53 5.38
CA GLY A 161 -1.89 11.50 6.50
C GLY A 161 -1.23 11.60 7.88
N CYS A 162 0.10 11.47 7.99
CA CYS A 162 0.76 11.43 9.29
C CYS A 162 2.17 12.03 9.27
N ILE A 163 3.12 11.43 8.54
CA ILE A 163 4.55 11.75 8.69
C ILE A 163 4.85 13.18 8.19
N MET A 164 4.42 13.54 6.98
CA MET A 164 4.63 14.89 6.46
C MET A 164 3.83 15.97 7.24
N PRO A 165 2.55 15.76 7.60
CA PRO A 165 1.86 16.65 8.54
C PRO A 165 2.63 16.86 9.85
N SER A 166 3.16 15.81 10.44
CA SER A 166 3.99 15.90 11.68
C SER A 166 5.27 16.68 11.45
N HIS A 167 5.95 16.45 10.33
CA HIS A 167 7.14 17.22 9.95
C HIS A 167 6.82 18.72 9.85
N PHE A 168 5.76 19.09 9.16
CA PHE A 168 5.40 20.50 9.01
C PHE A 168 4.89 21.14 10.32
N ILE A 169 4.28 20.38 11.23
CA ILE A 169 4.03 20.84 12.59
C ILE A 169 5.36 21.21 13.27
N MET A 170 6.36 20.32 13.18
CA MET A 170 7.68 20.57 13.78
C MET A 170 8.39 21.77 13.14
N GLU A 171 8.37 21.89 11.82
CA GLU A 171 9.00 22.99 11.09
C GLU A 171 8.37 24.35 11.45
N ASN A 172 7.04 24.42 11.60
CA ASN A 172 6.35 25.68 11.90
C ASN A 172 6.32 26.05 13.38
N THR A 173 6.51 25.08 14.29
CA THR A 173 6.29 25.31 15.73
C THR A 173 7.51 25.02 16.60
N GLY A 174 8.51 24.30 16.07
CA GLY A 174 9.67 23.81 16.82
C GLY A 174 9.33 22.71 17.84
N LYS A 175 8.09 22.16 17.82
CA LYS A 175 7.61 21.16 18.77
C LYS A 175 7.32 19.83 18.07
N ALA A 176 7.66 18.73 18.72
CA ALA A 176 7.17 17.43 18.28
C ALA A 176 5.63 17.35 18.40
N PRO A 177 4.93 16.54 17.57
CA PRO A 177 3.46 16.48 17.62
C PRO A 177 2.89 16.24 19.03
N ARG A 178 3.51 15.35 19.81
CA ARG A 178 3.10 15.07 21.21
C ARG A 178 3.21 16.26 22.16
N GLU A 179 4.08 17.23 21.84
CA GLU A 179 4.30 18.45 22.63
C GLU A 179 3.46 19.62 22.09
N PHE A 180 3.05 19.53 20.84
CA PHE A 180 2.26 20.52 20.16
C PHE A 180 0.78 20.41 20.51
N PHE A 181 0.20 19.21 20.40
CA PHE A 181 -1.20 18.98 20.70
C PHE A 181 -1.47 18.88 22.21
N LYS A 182 -2.55 19.53 22.69
CA LYS A 182 -3.01 19.41 24.08
C LYS A 182 -3.57 18.01 24.40
N GLU A 183 -4.22 17.39 23.44
CA GLU A 183 -4.71 16.01 23.51
C GLU A 183 -3.93 15.13 22.54
N THR A 184 -3.68 13.88 22.91
CA THR A 184 -3.00 12.93 22.01
C THR A 184 -3.83 12.75 20.72
N PRO A 185 -3.26 12.99 19.54
CA PRO A 185 -3.96 12.79 18.27
C PRO A 185 -4.43 11.36 18.08
N GLY A 186 -5.61 11.20 17.46
CA GLY A 186 -6.11 9.91 17.02
C GLY A 186 -5.52 9.47 15.67
N PHE A 187 -5.84 8.23 15.27
CA PHE A 187 -5.52 7.68 13.96
C PHE A 187 -6.78 7.10 13.33
N SER A 188 -7.24 7.66 12.24
CA SER A 188 -8.41 7.19 11.50
C SER A 188 -8.15 5.92 10.68
N GLY A 189 -6.88 5.68 10.34
CA GLY A 189 -6.40 4.54 9.57
C GLY A 189 -6.41 4.75 8.05
N ALA A 190 -7.24 5.65 7.49
CA ALA A 190 -7.35 5.91 6.06
C ALA A 190 -7.81 7.34 5.79
N HIS A 191 -7.52 7.88 4.59
CA HIS A 191 -7.80 9.29 4.25
C HIS A 191 -9.30 9.62 4.18
N ASP A 192 -10.11 8.74 3.61
CA ASP A 192 -11.56 8.90 3.55
C ASP A 192 -12.18 8.94 4.95
N LYS A 193 -11.71 8.08 5.85
CA LYS A 193 -12.13 8.07 7.25
C LYS A 193 -11.75 9.36 7.98
N THR A 194 -10.54 9.91 7.72
CA THR A 194 -10.14 11.21 8.27
C THR A 194 -11.15 12.29 7.88
N ALA A 195 -11.43 12.41 6.57
CA ALA A 195 -12.35 13.44 6.08
C ALA A 195 -13.77 13.28 6.65
N MET A 196 -14.29 12.05 6.70
CA MET A 196 -15.62 11.74 7.25
C MET A 196 -15.71 12.07 8.74
N GLN A 197 -14.71 11.65 9.55
CA GLN A 197 -14.67 11.89 10.99
C GLN A 197 -14.53 13.39 11.33
N VAL A 198 -13.85 14.16 10.48
CA VAL A 198 -13.80 15.62 10.63
C VAL A 198 -15.12 16.23 10.23
N GLN A 199 -15.73 15.81 9.13
CA GLN A 199 -17.04 16.31 8.68
C GLN A 199 -18.14 16.08 9.72
N ASP A 200 -18.18 14.91 10.35
CA ASP A 200 -19.22 14.56 11.34
C ASP A 200 -18.92 15.10 12.75
N GLY A 201 -17.75 15.71 12.97
CA GLY A 201 -17.33 16.29 14.24
C GLY A 201 -16.81 15.31 15.27
N THR A 202 -16.58 14.04 14.90
CA THR A 202 -15.90 13.04 15.77
C THR A 202 -14.49 13.52 16.13
N PHE A 203 -13.81 14.13 15.16
CA PHE A 203 -12.59 14.92 15.35
C PHE A 203 -12.83 16.35 14.85
N GLN A 204 -12.20 17.30 15.50
CA GLN A 204 -12.34 18.72 15.17
C GLN A 204 -11.42 19.14 14.02
N ALA A 205 -10.28 18.45 13.87
CA ALA A 205 -9.33 18.67 12.77
C ALA A 205 -8.61 17.38 12.42
N GLY A 206 -7.96 17.36 11.25
CA GLY A 206 -7.20 16.22 10.79
C GLY A 206 -6.30 16.55 9.61
N ALA A 207 -5.48 15.57 9.19
CA ALA A 207 -4.62 15.69 8.02
C ALA A 207 -4.79 14.49 7.10
N LEU A 208 -4.85 14.75 5.78
CA LEU A 208 -5.08 13.73 4.76
C LEU A 208 -4.48 14.10 3.40
N SER A 209 -4.48 13.15 2.47
CA SER A 209 -4.12 13.34 1.07
C SER A 209 -5.00 14.39 0.41
N PHE A 210 -4.39 15.36 -0.28
CA PHE A 210 -5.12 16.34 -1.07
C PHE A 210 -6.00 15.67 -2.13
N GLY A 211 -5.44 14.67 -2.85
CA GLY A 211 -6.16 14.00 -3.93
C GLY A 211 -7.37 13.21 -3.45
N THR A 212 -7.30 12.60 -2.26
CA THR A 212 -8.46 11.92 -1.67
C THR A 212 -9.52 12.92 -1.24
N TYR A 213 -9.13 14.03 -0.61
CA TYR A 213 -10.08 15.08 -0.24
C TYR A 213 -10.83 15.62 -1.47
N GLU A 214 -10.12 16.04 -2.52
CA GLU A 214 -10.71 16.57 -3.74
C GLU A 214 -11.64 15.57 -4.43
N LYS A 215 -11.22 14.30 -4.50
CA LYS A 215 -12.04 13.20 -5.02
C LYS A 215 -13.33 13.01 -4.23
N LEU A 216 -13.29 13.09 -2.91
CA LEU A 216 -14.45 12.92 -2.05
C LEU A 216 -15.43 14.12 -2.19
N VAL A 217 -14.90 15.33 -2.29
CA VAL A 217 -15.69 16.54 -2.55
C VAL A 217 -16.36 16.46 -3.92
N ALA A 218 -15.61 16.11 -4.96
CA ALA A 218 -16.16 15.96 -6.33
C ALA A 218 -17.23 14.87 -6.41
N ALA A 219 -17.13 13.82 -5.58
CA ALA A 219 -18.13 12.75 -5.48
C ALA A 219 -19.34 13.11 -4.57
N GLY A 220 -19.37 14.30 -3.97
CA GLY A 220 -20.41 14.72 -3.02
C GLY A 220 -20.43 13.94 -1.70
N LYS A 221 -19.34 13.20 -1.39
CA LYS A 221 -19.21 12.43 -0.14
C LYS A 221 -18.74 13.31 1.03
N ILE A 222 -18.00 14.35 0.74
CA ILE A 222 -17.56 15.37 1.68
C ILE A 222 -18.11 16.73 1.23
N ASP A 223 -18.71 17.43 2.16
CA ASP A 223 -19.18 18.80 2.03
C ASP A 223 -18.04 19.74 2.48
N PRO A 224 -17.45 20.53 1.57
CA PRO A 224 -16.34 21.42 1.90
C PRO A 224 -16.75 22.56 2.85
N GLU A 225 -18.06 22.84 3.01
CA GLU A 225 -18.56 23.79 4.00
C GLU A 225 -18.58 23.20 5.41
N LYS A 226 -18.54 21.86 5.56
CA LYS A 226 -18.50 21.16 6.85
C LYS A 226 -17.11 20.64 7.23
N CYS A 227 -16.36 20.14 6.24
CA CYS A 227 -14.98 19.73 6.37
C CYS A 227 -14.10 20.70 5.58
N VAL A 228 -13.71 21.78 6.22
CA VAL A 228 -13.02 22.92 5.59
C VAL A 228 -11.53 22.61 5.43
N LYS A 229 -10.99 22.80 4.20
CA LYS A 229 -9.52 22.82 4.01
C LYS A 229 -8.97 24.10 4.61
N ILE A 230 -8.23 24.00 5.70
CA ILE A 230 -7.68 25.16 6.42
C ILE A 230 -6.24 25.48 6.04
N TRP A 231 -5.47 24.49 5.55
CA TRP A 231 -4.09 24.69 5.12
C TRP A 231 -3.61 23.57 4.22
N GLU A 232 -2.63 23.85 3.38
CA GLU A 232 -1.92 22.84 2.59
C GLU A 232 -0.42 22.91 2.81
N THR A 233 0.23 21.76 2.79
CA THR A 233 1.69 21.69 2.98
C THR A 233 2.43 22.15 1.73
N PRO A 234 3.72 22.55 1.85
CA PRO A 234 4.66 22.51 0.74
C PRO A 234 4.69 21.14 0.05
N PRO A 235 5.06 21.05 -1.25
CA PRO A 235 5.08 19.80 -1.99
C PRO A 235 6.22 18.87 -1.56
N TYR A 236 5.98 17.55 -1.72
CA TYR A 236 6.95 16.48 -1.48
C TYR A 236 6.64 15.27 -2.38
N ALA A 237 7.57 14.30 -2.49
CA ALA A 237 7.31 13.05 -3.20
C ALA A 237 6.45 12.10 -2.34
N ASP A 238 5.44 11.45 -2.93
CA ASP A 238 4.60 10.49 -2.20
C ASP A 238 4.46 9.17 -2.98
N TYR A 239 3.31 8.84 -3.56
CA TYR A 239 3.03 7.51 -4.09
C TYR A 239 4.05 7.01 -5.12
N ASN A 240 4.35 5.71 -5.02
CA ASN A 240 5.27 5.02 -5.91
C ASN A 240 4.89 3.55 -6.10
N MET A 241 5.34 2.98 -7.22
CA MET A 241 5.31 1.55 -7.47
C MET A 241 6.71 1.00 -7.20
N THR A 242 6.86 0.23 -6.12
CA THR A 242 8.14 -0.36 -5.73
C THR A 242 8.14 -1.87 -5.99
N ALA A 243 9.22 -2.37 -6.58
CA ALA A 243 9.41 -3.75 -7.00
C ALA A 243 10.47 -4.47 -6.18
N HIS A 244 10.20 -5.74 -5.89
CA HIS A 244 11.07 -6.65 -5.18
C HIS A 244 12.14 -7.22 -6.12
N PRO A 245 13.44 -7.35 -5.71
CA PRO A 245 14.52 -7.83 -6.56
C PRO A 245 14.35 -9.29 -7.00
N ASP A 246 13.59 -10.11 -6.28
CA ASP A 246 13.33 -11.50 -6.64
C ASP A 246 12.52 -11.67 -7.94
N LEU A 247 11.95 -10.58 -8.47
CA LEU A 247 11.36 -10.58 -9.81
C LEU A 247 12.40 -10.92 -10.89
N GLU A 248 13.64 -10.44 -10.76
CA GLU A 248 14.74 -10.80 -11.64
C GLU A 248 15.05 -12.32 -11.58
N LYS A 249 15.06 -12.90 -10.37
CA LYS A 249 15.27 -14.34 -10.18
C LYS A 249 14.11 -15.17 -10.77
N THR A 250 12.89 -14.63 -10.67
CA THR A 250 11.68 -15.33 -11.10
C THR A 250 11.50 -15.27 -12.60
N PHE A 251 11.63 -14.09 -13.21
CA PHE A 251 11.29 -13.85 -14.61
C PHE A 251 12.50 -13.67 -15.52
N GLY A 252 13.69 -13.54 -14.97
CA GLY A 252 14.97 -13.38 -15.69
C GLY A 252 15.56 -11.99 -15.55
N GLU A 253 16.84 -11.88 -15.86
CA GLU A 253 17.60 -10.62 -15.84
C GLU A 253 16.97 -9.58 -16.77
N GLY A 254 16.88 -8.32 -16.32
CA GLY A 254 16.26 -7.21 -17.04
C GLY A 254 14.74 -7.13 -16.88
N PHE A 255 14.13 -8.02 -16.08
CA PHE A 255 12.68 -7.98 -15.89
C PHE A 255 12.20 -6.70 -15.20
N LEU A 256 12.95 -6.19 -14.21
CA LEU A 256 12.58 -4.93 -13.53
C LEU A 256 12.56 -3.74 -14.50
N ASP A 257 13.48 -3.69 -15.46
CA ASP A 257 13.50 -2.62 -16.47
C ASP A 257 12.35 -2.78 -17.46
N LYS A 258 12.01 -4.02 -17.86
CA LYS A 258 10.82 -4.31 -18.68
C LYS A 258 9.53 -3.93 -17.95
N LEU A 259 9.41 -4.23 -16.66
CA LEU A 259 8.27 -3.86 -15.83
C LEU A 259 8.16 -2.33 -15.69
N GLN A 260 9.28 -1.65 -15.43
CA GLN A 260 9.32 -0.17 -15.35
C GLN A 260 8.85 0.45 -16.67
N GLN A 261 9.34 -0.05 -17.82
CA GLN A 261 8.93 0.46 -19.12
C GLN A 261 7.44 0.22 -19.38
N ALA A 262 6.93 -0.98 -19.06
CA ALA A 262 5.50 -1.27 -19.20
C ALA A 262 4.64 -0.33 -18.36
N LEU A 263 5.07 0.01 -17.13
CA LEU A 263 4.35 0.96 -16.28
C LEU A 263 4.40 2.39 -16.83
N VAL A 264 5.54 2.84 -17.35
CA VAL A 264 5.70 4.19 -17.96
C VAL A 264 4.85 4.32 -19.23
N ASP A 265 4.78 3.26 -20.03
CA ASP A 265 4.01 3.24 -21.28
C ASP A 265 2.51 2.98 -21.07
N CYS A 266 2.05 2.86 -19.82
CA CYS A 266 0.66 2.58 -19.50
C CYS A 266 -0.25 3.71 -19.99
N GLN A 267 -1.16 3.36 -20.91
CA GLN A 267 -2.25 4.20 -21.42
C GLN A 267 -3.62 3.56 -21.14
N ASP A 268 -3.66 2.49 -20.35
CA ASP A 268 -4.91 1.85 -19.96
C ASP A 268 -5.65 2.73 -18.95
N GLU A 269 -6.76 3.31 -19.39
CA GLU A 269 -7.55 4.25 -18.59
C GLU A 269 -8.08 3.60 -17.30
N ALA A 270 -8.43 2.31 -17.32
CA ALA A 270 -8.95 1.62 -16.14
C ALA A 270 -7.83 1.39 -15.11
N ALA A 271 -6.63 1.01 -15.55
CA ALA A 271 -5.46 0.85 -14.69
C ALA A 271 -5.02 2.19 -14.08
N LEU A 272 -4.93 3.25 -14.89
CA LEU A 272 -4.57 4.59 -14.40
C LEU A 272 -5.62 5.14 -13.44
N LYS A 273 -6.91 4.95 -13.73
CA LYS A 273 -8.02 5.32 -12.84
C LYS A 273 -7.97 4.56 -11.51
N ALA A 274 -7.64 3.28 -11.52
CA ALA A 274 -7.48 2.48 -10.31
C ALA A 274 -6.41 3.06 -9.38
N LEU A 275 -5.30 3.56 -9.96
CA LEU A 275 -4.24 4.26 -9.24
C LEU A 275 -4.61 5.72 -8.92
N SER A 276 -5.73 6.24 -9.45
CA SER A 276 -6.12 7.65 -9.41
C SER A 276 -5.02 8.57 -10.01
N ARG A 277 -4.43 8.14 -11.13
CA ARG A 277 -3.38 8.86 -11.87
C ARG A 277 -3.75 8.97 -13.35
N GLU A 278 -3.25 10.03 -13.98
CA GLU A 278 -3.42 10.24 -15.41
C GLU A 278 -2.22 9.68 -16.19
N LYS A 279 -1.06 9.66 -15.54
CA LYS A 279 0.20 9.23 -16.13
C LYS A 279 1.16 8.74 -15.05
N LEU A 280 1.97 7.74 -15.41
CA LEU A 280 3.10 7.28 -14.62
C LEU A 280 4.40 7.77 -15.24
N VAL A 281 5.34 8.18 -14.39
CA VAL A 281 6.67 8.64 -14.78
C VAL A 281 7.74 7.82 -14.08
N LYS A 282 8.89 7.66 -14.74
CA LYS A 282 10.04 6.95 -14.19
C LYS A 282 10.58 7.67 -12.96
N VAL A 283 10.87 6.91 -11.92
CA VAL A 283 11.55 7.35 -10.70
C VAL A 283 12.61 6.33 -10.29
N ASP A 284 13.33 6.66 -9.23
CA ASP A 284 14.28 5.80 -8.54
C ASP A 284 14.16 6.00 -7.01
N ASN A 285 15.00 5.29 -6.25
CA ASN A 285 14.99 5.38 -4.79
C ASN A 285 15.41 6.76 -4.28
N GLU A 286 16.27 7.48 -5.02
CA GLU A 286 16.74 8.81 -4.63
C GLU A 286 15.60 9.84 -4.65
N THR A 287 14.61 9.66 -5.50
CA THR A 287 13.38 10.48 -5.54
C THR A 287 12.72 10.61 -4.17
N PHE A 288 12.86 9.59 -3.32
CA PHE A 288 12.23 9.52 -1.99
C PHE A 288 13.21 9.77 -0.83
N ALA A 289 14.44 10.21 -1.11
CA ALA A 289 15.46 10.51 -0.09
C ALA A 289 14.98 11.58 0.91
N GLY A 290 14.21 12.57 0.45
CA GLY A 290 13.59 13.59 1.31
C GLY A 290 12.61 12.98 2.32
N ILE A 291 11.82 11.98 1.93
CA ILE A 291 10.91 11.26 2.82
C ILE A 291 11.70 10.44 3.84
N ALA A 292 12.76 9.73 3.41
CA ALA A 292 13.63 8.98 4.31
C ALA A 292 14.24 9.90 5.38
N ALA A 293 14.74 11.08 5.01
CA ALA A 293 15.29 12.05 5.95
C ALA A 293 14.25 12.60 6.94
N VAL A 294 12.99 12.76 6.52
CA VAL A 294 11.89 13.17 7.41
C VAL A 294 11.55 12.04 8.40
N MET A 295 11.52 10.79 7.96
CA MET A 295 11.23 9.63 8.82
C MET A 295 12.24 9.47 9.96
N GLU A 296 13.50 9.88 9.75
CA GLU A 296 14.52 9.87 10.82
C GLU A 296 14.24 10.91 11.91
N LYS A 297 13.59 12.03 11.56
CA LYS A 297 13.28 13.14 12.47
C LYS A 297 11.94 12.97 13.19
N VAL A 298 10.93 12.48 12.47
CA VAL A 298 9.58 12.29 13.00
C VAL A 298 9.46 10.92 13.66
N LYS A 299 9.54 10.89 15.00
CA LYS A 299 9.34 9.67 15.78
C LYS A 299 8.04 9.77 16.57
N PHE A 300 7.26 8.72 16.50
CA PHE A 300 6.08 8.52 17.34
C PHE A 300 6.46 7.48 18.41
N ASP A 301 7.28 7.90 19.40
CA ASP A 301 7.61 7.06 20.57
C ASP A 301 6.51 7.18 21.63
#